data_48fe2fb8cf829e183b51e790b610127b
#
_entry.id   48fe2fb8cf829e183b51e790b610127b
#
_cell.length_a   1.000
_cell.length_b   1.000
_cell.length_c   1.000
_cell.angle_alpha   90.00
_cell.angle_beta   90.00
_cell.angle_gamma   90.00
#
_symmetry.space_group_name_H-M   'P 1'
#
loop_
_entity.id
_entity.type
_entity.pdbx_description
1 polymer ?
#
loop_
_entity_poly.entity_id
_entity_poly.type
_entity_poly.pdbx_seq_one_letter_code
_entity_poly.pdbx_strand_id
1 'polypeptide(L)'
;DVSEAGRRAAPAAVIVVAAALLVSLLTPSASSARPDREAVLSPIAFEVLDAPQPVLASDGRMHLAYEIQAVNQSSRAISVIRIQARAQGARIGKPLSGRNLIERTRLNNGTSGNARLGAGESAVFFLDTSYSRARRIPGSIRHAITMAWPNPVATEETVRQTILGVGSRVSAREVPEVVPPLRGSNWVTASSCCTLNPHRAATLAVDGTIRVPERLAIDFIRLNPDDRLFVGLLTDLGSYAYFGTRIHSATAGTVVRVRDGLPEQVPGALPAGSSIQNAAGNHVVVRISRDRYALYAHMKTGSTRVKIGDKVRAGTVLGLLGNSGNASAPHLHFQIMDSPSPIQSNGLPFTFRSFTGQGFVT
;
A
#
# COMPACT_ATOMS: atom_id res chain seq x y z
N ASP A 1 -90.55 -30.00 -20.72
CA ASP A 1 -91.58 -29.00 -20.57
C ASP A 1 -91.03 -27.70 -20.08
N VAL A 2 -90.98 -26.84 -20.95
CA VAL A 2 -91.22 -25.42 -21.07
C VAL A 2 -91.62 -24.68 -19.79
N SER A 3 -90.94 -23.66 -19.40
CA SER A 3 -91.55 -22.33 -19.22
C SER A 3 -90.51 -21.23 -19.00
N GLU A 4 -90.67 -20.21 -19.82
CA GLU A 4 -90.09 -18.86 -19.74
C GLU A 4 -90.40 -18.16 -18.42
N ALA A 5 -89.46 -17.36 -17.96
CA ALA A 5 -89.80 -16.22 -17.13
C ALA A 5 -88.72 -15.12 -17.17
N GLY A 6 -89.09 -14.10 -17.84
CA GLY A 6 -89.00 -12.70 -17.39
C GLY A 6 -87.68 -12.10 -17.07
N ARG A 7 -87.02 -11.49 -18.07
CA ARG A 7 -85.94 -10.48 -17.83
C ARG A 7 -86.57 -9.14 -17.44
N ARG A 8 -86.29 -8.68 -16.25
CA ARG A 8 -86.47 -7.26 -15.92
C ARG A 8 -85.08 -6.55 -15.96
N ALA A 9 -84.99 -5.53 -16.78
CA ALA A 9 -83.86 -4.67 -16.93
C ALA A 9 -83.87 -3.66 -15.75
N ALA A 10 -82.72 -3.51 -15.13
CA ALA A 10 -82.41 -2.43 -14.19
C ALA A 10 -81.60 -1.31 -14.88
N PRO A 11 -81.81 -0.04 -14.51
CA PRO A 11 -81.25 1.10 -15.22
C PRO A 11 -79.73 1.27 -14.96
N ALA A 12 -79.01 1.57 -16.05
CA ALA A 12 -77.57 1.90 -15.99
C ALA A 12 -77.30 3.21 -15.29
N ALA A 13 -76.55 3.14 -14.21
CA ALA A 13 -75.99 4.32 -13.55
C ALA A 13 -74.75 4.78 -14.33
N VAL A 14 -74.81 5.98 -14.90
CA VAL A 14 -73.67 6.65 -15.53
C VAL A 14 -72.74 7.19 -14.45
N ILE A 15 -71.61 6.56 -14.23
CA ILE A 15 -70.53 7.09 -13.39
C ILE A 15 -69.68 8.00 -14.25
N VAL A 16 -69.75 9.30 -14.03
CA VAL A 16 -68.84 10.29 -14.59
C VAL A 16 -67.56 10.26 -13.77
N VAL A 17 -66.51 9.64 -14.31
CA VAL A 17 -65.16 9.68 -13.74
C VAL A 17 -64.50 10.98 -14.20
N ALA A 18 -64.42 11.97 -13.29
CA ALA A 18 -63.61 13.17 -13.51
C ALA A 18 -62.12 12.79 -13.41
N ALA A 19 -61.44 12.72 -14.53
CA ALA A 19 -59.99 12.56 -14.59
C ALA A 19 -59.35 13.89 -14.24
N ALA A 20 -58.88 14.00 -13.00
CA ALA A 20 -57.99 15.10 -12.59
C ALA A 20 -56.58 14.87 -13.19
N LEU A 21 -56.24 15.62 -14.24
CA LEU A 21 -54.88 15.68 -14.77
C LEU A 21 -53.97 16.37 -13.72
N LEU A 22 -53.23 15.58 -12.95
CA LEU A 22 -52.05 16.08 -12.20
C LEU A 22 -50.95 16.35 -13.22
N VAL A 23 -50.80 17.58 -13.65
CA VAL A 23 -49.58 18.04 -14.34
C VAL A 23 -48.48 18.17 -13.29
N SER A 24 -47.69 17.09 -13.16
CA SER A 24 -46.46 17.16 -12.40
C SER A 24 -45.49 18.09 -13.15
N LEU A 25 -45.33 19.29 -12.66
CA LEU A 25 -44.24 20.18 -13.05
C LEU A 25 -42.92 19.52 -12.63
N LEU A 26 -42.35 18.74 -13.53
CA LEU A 26 -40.97 18.33 -13.46
C LEU A 26 -40.12 19.59 -13.60
N THR A 27 -39.77 20.21 -12.49
CA THR A 27 -38.68 21.18 -12.47
C THR A 27 -37.41 20.41 -12.86
N PRO A 28 -36.73 20.78 -13.95
CA PRO A 28 -35.45 20.19 -14.24
C PRO A 28 -34.55 20.49 -13.06
N SER A 29 -34.10 19.44 -12.33
CA SER A 29 -33.00 19.55 -11.40
C SER A 29 -31.86 20.14 -12.16
N ALA A 30 -31.51 21.38 -11.90
CA ALA A 30 -30.31 22.00 -12.42
C ALA A 30 -29.14 21.11 -11.91
N SER A 31 -28.68 20.20 -12.77
CA SER A 31 -27.40 19.57 -12.61
C SER A 31 -26.41 20.72 -12.52
N SER A 32 -25.85 20.95 -11.33
CA SER A 32 -24.77 21.91 -11.15
C SER A 32 -23.59 21.34 -11.96
N ALA A 33 -23.56 21.67 -13.24
CA ALA A 33 -22.39 21.43 -14.07
C ALA A 33 -21.22 22.08 -13.33
N ARG A 34 -20.27 21.27 -12.88
CA ARG A 34 -19.00 21.81 -12.38
C ARG A 34 -18.49 22.75 -13.46
N PRO A 35 -18.07 23.98 -13.14
CA PRO A 35 -17.54 24.87 -14.15
C PRO A 35 -16.45 24.11 -14.90
N ASP A 36 -16.54 24.09 -16.23
CA ASP A 36 -15.54 23.48 -17.10
C ASP A 36 -14.19 24.09 -16.75
N ARG A 37 -13.38 23.32 -16.08
CA ARG A 37 -12.03 23.74 -15.74
C ARG A 37 -11.22 23.62 -17.02
N GLU A 38 -10.70 24.72 -17.51
CA GLU A 38 -9.82 24.75 -18.67
C GLU A 38 -8.74 23.66 -18.54
N ALA A 39 -8.59 22.84 -19.57
CA ALA A 39 -7.62 21.75 -19.58
C ALA A 39 -6.21 22.32 -19.59
N VAL A 40 -5.38 21.89 -18.67
CA VAL A 40 -3.98 22.31 -18.60
C VAL A 40 -3.12 21.19 -19.20
N LEU A 41 -2.44 21.49 -20.30
CA LEU A 41 -1.45 20.59 -20.89
C LEU A 41 -0.26 20.45 -19.95
N SER A 42 0.18 19.22 -19.77
CA SER A 42 1.34 18.86 -18.95
C SER A 42 2.27 17.94 -19.72
N PRO A 43 3.60 18.17 -19.73
CA PRO A 43 4.54 17.29 -20.40
C PRO A 43 4.68 15.93 -19.72
N ILE A 44 4.30 15.80 -18.45
CA ILE A 44 4.33 14.56 -17.68
C ILE A 44 2.90 14.17 -17.31
N ALA A 45 2.53 12.91 -17.56
CA ALA A 45 1.35 12.28 -17.03
C ALA A 45 1.67 11.70 -15.63
N PHE A 46 0.73 11.86 -14.69
CA PHE A 46 0.90 11.36 -13.32
C PHE A 46 -0.31 10.53 -12.89
N GLU A 47 -0.06 9.48 -12.12
CA GLU A 47 -1.08 8.61 -11.54
C GLU A 47 -0.70 8.22 -10.11
N VAL A 48 -1.67 8.20 -9.18
CA VAL A 48 -1.51 7.61 -7.86
C VAL A 48 -1.73 6.11 -7.99
N LEU A 49 -0.72 5.29 -7.68
CA LEU A 49 -0.77 3.85 -7.93
C LEU A 49 -1.82 3.12 -7.10
N ASP A 50 -2.08 3.60 -5.88
CA ASP A 50 -3.08 2.99 -4.99
C ASP A 50 -3.66 4.05 -4.05
N ALA A 51 -4.91 3.85 -3.63
CA ALA A 51 -5.58 4.77 -2.72
C ALA A 51 -4.87 4.77 -1.35
N PRO A 52 -4.27 5.90 -0.91
CA PRO A 52 -3.57 5.95 0.36
C PRO A 52 -4.52 5.66 1.52
N GLN A 53 -4.08 4.82 2.45
CA GLN A 53 -4.81 4.49 3.67
C GLN A 53 -4.13 5.16 4.87
N PRO A 54 -4.85 5.96 5.67
CA PRO A 54 -4.25 6.63 6.82
C PRO A 54 -3.96 5.64 7.95
N VAL A 55 -2.82 5.79 8.58
CA VAL A 55 -2.40 5.02 9.75
C VAL A 55 -1.82 5.94 10.81
N LEU A 56 -2.16 5.69 12.07
CA LEU A 56 -1.53 6.34 13.22
C LEU A 56 -0.17 5.65 13.48
N ALA A 57 0.92 6.37 13.26
CA ALA A 57 2.25 5.85 13.53
C ALA A 57 2.71 6.11 14.98
N SER A 58 3.83 5.50 15.38
CA SER A 58 4.39 5.61 16.73
C SER A 58 4.88 7.01 17.11
N ASP A 59 5.06 7.92 16.12
CA ASP A 59 5.34 9.33 16.36
C ASP A 59 4.08 10.16 16.74
N GLY A 60 2.93 9.52 16.88
CA GLY A 60 1.65 10.15 17.21
C GLY A 60 0.98 10.91 16.07
N ARG A 61 1.49 10.80 14.85
CA ARG A 61 0.96 11.45 13.65
C ARG A 61 0.21 10.46 12.76
N MET A 62 -0.72 10.99 11.99
CA MET A 62 -1.34 10.24 10.89
C MET A 62 -0.43 10.27 9.67
N HIS A 63 -0.17 9.13 9.07
CA HIS A 63 0.63 8.96 7.87
C HIS A 63 -0.20 8.43 6.71
N LEU A 64 0.09 8.93 5.53
CA LEU A 64 -0.34 8.43 4.23
C LEU A 64 0.91 8.06 3.45
N ALA A 65 1.23 6.78 3.38
CA ALA A 65 2.32 6.26 2.57
C ALA A 65 1.75 5.71 1.26
N TYR A 66 2.18 6.28 0.12
CA TYR A 66 1.67 5.94 -1.21
C TYR A 66 2.66 6.37 -2.29
N GLU A 67 2.39 6.00 -3.52
CA GLU A 67 3.27 6.25 -4.66
C GLU A 67 2.54 7.00 -5.78
N ILE A 68 3.29 7.87 -6.45
CA ILE A 68 2.86 8.53 -7.70
C ILE A 68 3.78 8.05 -8.80
N GLN A 69 3.20 7.42 -9.82
CA GLN A 69 3.87 7.16 -11.08
C GLN A 69 3.85 8.41 -11.95
N ALA A 70 4.93 8.66 -12.67
CA ALA A 70 5.07 9.72 -13.66
C ALA A 70 5.60 9.14 -14.96
N VAL A 71 5.08 9.61 -16.09
CA VAL A 71 5.56 9.26 -17.43
C VAL A 71 5.74 10.53 -18.23
N ASN A 72 6.97 10.79 -18.70
CA ASN A 72 7.27 11.93 -19.54
C ASN A 72 6.81 11.67 -20.97
N GLN A 73 5.74 12.37 -21.40
CA GLN A 73 5.15 12.25 -22.73
C GLN A 73 5.77 13.21 -23.75
N SER A 74 6.74 14.03 -23.33
CA SER A 74 7.40 15.00 -24.20
C SER A 74 8.70 14.46 -24.80
N SER A 75 9.19 15.12 -25.84
CA SER A 75 10.47 14.81 -26.49
C SER A 75 11.71 15.38 -25.77
N ARG A 76 11.52 16.00 -24.60
CA ARG A 76 12.60 16.65 -23.84
C ARG A 76 12.66 16.13 -22.41
N ALA A 77 13.79 16.33 -21.76
CA ALA A 77 13.93 15.98 -20.36
C ALA A 77 13.25 17.02 -19.45
N ILE A 78 12.46 16.54 -18.50
CA ILE A 78 11.69 17.35 -17.55
C ILE A 78 12.12 16.99 -16.13
N SER A 79 12.37 18.00 -15.31
CA SER A 79 12.65 17.81 -13.87
C SER A 79 11.39 18.05 -13.05
N VAL A 80 11.02 17.10 -12.22
CA VAL A 80 10.06 17.32 -11.13
C VAL A 80 10.82 17.97 -9.99
N ILE A 81 10.36 19.13 -9.51
CA ILE A 81 11.08 19.88 -8.47
C ILE A 81 10.32 19.97 -7.15
N ARG A 82 9.00 19.72 -7.17
CA ARG A 82 8.18 19.76 -5.97
C ARG A 82 6.88 19.00 -6.15
N ILE A 83 6.50 18.23 -5.12
CA ILE A 83 5.19 17.60 -5.00
C ILE A 83 4.60 18.00 -3.64
N GLN A 84 3.43 18.65 -3.65
CA GLN A 84 2.71 19.07 -2.44
C GLN A 84 1.33 18.44 -2.39
N ALA A 85 1.09 17.58 -1.42
CA ALA A 85 -0.24 17.04 -1.16
C ALA A 85 -1.19 18.14 -0.62
N ARG A 86 -2.44 18.11 -1.06
CA ARG A 86 -3.51 19.04 -0.66
C ARG A 86 -4.79 18.28 -0.39
N ALA A 87 -5.54 18.73 0.60
CA ALA A 87 -6.88 18.24 0.89
C ALA A 87 -7.81 19.43 1.10
N GLN A 88 -8.99 19.41 0.47
CA GLN A 88 -9.96 20.51 0.55
C GLN A 88 -9.33 21.90 0.27
N GLY A 89 -8.42 21.97 -0.70
CA GLY A 89 -7.70 23.19 -1.06
C GLY A 89 -6.50 23.53 -0.16
N ALA A 90 -6.43 23.04 1.07
CA ALA A 90 -5.33 23.30 2.01
C ALA A 90 -4.15 22.34 1.80
N ARG A 91 -2.94 22.78 2.13
CA ARG A 91 -1.73 21.92 2.17
C ARG A 91 -1.83 20.91 3.31
N ILE A 92 -1.42 19.68 3.04
CA ILE A 92 -1.22 18.64 4.06
C ILE A 92 0.20 18.11 3.99
N GLY A 93 0.80 17.89 5.15
CA GLY A 93 2.19 17.46 5.25
C GLY A 93 3.20 18.47 4.69
N LYS A 94 4.46 18.12 4.80
CA LYS A 94 5.56 18.85 4.17
C LYS A 94 5.61 18.55 2.66
N PRO A 95 6.04 19.49 1.81
CA PRO A 95 6.27 19.20 0.40
C PRO A 95 7.43 18.22 0.24
N LEU A 96 7.33 17.34 -0.74
CA LEU A 96 8.46 16.57 -1.23
C LEU A 96 9.21 17.45 -2.24
N SER A 97 10.44 17.85 -1.91
CA SER A 97 11.27 18.76 -2.73
C SER A 97 12.74 18.65 -2.37
N GLY A 98 13.64 19.18 -3.22
CA GLY A 98 15.08 19.15 -3.00
C GLY A 98 15.61 17.73 -2.80
N ARG A 99 16.54 17.56 -1.87
CA ARG A 99 17.18 16.28 -1.57
C ARG A 99 16.18 15.16 -1.25
N ASN A 100 15.14 15.46 -0.43
CA ASN A 100 14.11 14.47 -0.10
C ASN A 100 13.35 13.96 -1.34
N LEU A 101 13.08 14.81 -2.32
CA LEU A 101 12.45 14.40 -3.57
C LEU A 101 13.36 13.45 -4.35
N ILE A 102 14.63 13.81 -4.48
CA ILE A 102 15.64 13.01 -5.19
C ILE A 102 15.78 11.62 -4.54
N GLU A 103 15.94 11.56 -3.22
CA GLU A 103 16.09 10.31 -2.47
C GLU A 103 14.84 9.41 -2.56
N ARG A 104 13.66 10.00 -2.76
CA ARG A 104 12.38 9.29 -2.86
C ARG A 104 11.88 9.12 -4.29
N THR A 105 12.78 9.14 -5.27
CA THR A 105 12.50 8.91 -6.69
C THR A 105 13.23 7.67 -7.17
N ARG A 106 12.54 6.84 -7.94
CA ARG A 106 13.12 5.70 -8.69
C ARG A 106 12.70 5.85 -10.15
N LEU A 107 13.67 5.91 -11.05
CA LEU A 107 13.44 5.88 -12.49
C LEU A 107 13.22 4.44 -12.96
N ASN A 108 12.52 4.29 -14.08
CA ASN A 108 12.24 2.97 -14.68
C ASN A 108 13.49 2.21 -15.15
N ASN A 109 14.61 2.91 -15.37
CA ASN A 109 15.91 2.32 -15.71
C ASN A 109 16.68 1.81 -14.48
N GLY A 110 16.05 1.79 -13.29
CA GLY A 110 16.65 1.35 -12.03
C GLY A 110 17.53 2.39 -11.35
N THR A 111 17.77 3.56 -11.98
CA THR A 111 18.58 4.61 -11.37
C THR A 111 17.80 5.36 -10.29
N SER A 112 18.54 5.87 -9.32
CA SER A 112 18.05 6.75 -8.26
C SER A 112 18.96 7.98 -8.17
N GLY A 113 18.61 8.93 -7.32
CA GLY A 113 19.47 10.10 -7.09
C GLY A 113 19.17 11.28 -7.99
N ASN A 114 18.09 11.23 -8.78
CA ASN A 114 17.57 12.41 -9.49
C ASN A 114 16.06 12.30 -9.70
N ALA A 115 15.43 13.43 -10.05
CA ALA A 115 14.00 13.50 -10.39
C ALA A 115 13.82 14.12 -11.80
N ARG A 116 14.78 13.89 -12.69
CA ARG A 116 14.78 14.34 -14.07
C ARG A 116 14.45 13.15 -14.98
N LEU A 117 13.32 13.24 -15.67
CA LEU A 117 12.83 12.22 -16.59
C LEU A 117 13.21 12.63 -18.02
N GLY A 118 13.98 11.81 -18.71
CA GLY A 118 14.22 11.93 -20.14
C GLY A 118 12.94 11.71 -20.96
N ALA A 119 13.02 11.89 -22.27
CA ALA A 119 11.91 11.63 -23.19
C ALA A 119 11.45 10.16 -23.07
N GLY A 120 10.17 9.93 -22.85
CA GLY A 120 9.58 8.58 -22.69
C GLY A 120 9.94 7.88 -21.38
N GLU A 121 10.77 8.45 -20.52
CA GLU A 121 11.09 7.83 -19.23
C GLU A 121 9.92 7.93 -18.24
N SER A 122 9.90 6.97 -17.31
CA SER A 122 8.97 6.98 -16.19
C SER A 122 9.71 6.94 -14.86
N ALA A 123 9.03 7.38 -13.81
CA ALA A 123 9.52 7.35 -12.44
C ALA A 123 8.40 7.02 -11.46
N VAL A 124 8.76 6.52 -10.30
CA VAL A 124 7.89 6.41 -9.13
C VAL A 124 8.42 7.33 -8.04
N PHE A 125 7.54 8.18 -7.52
CA PHE A 125 7.77 9.04 -6.36
C PHE A 125 7.09 8.44 -5.14
N PHE A 126 7.87 8.22 -4.06
CA PHE A 126 7.40 7.62 -2.82
C PHE A 126 7.05 8.71 -1.81
N LEU A 127 5.77 8.88 -1.54
CA LEU A 127 5.27 9.91 -0.64
C LEU A 127 4.97 9.34 0.75
N ASP A 128 5.33 10.11 1.75
CA ASP A 128 4.82 9.98 3.11
C ASP A 128 4.28 11.35 3.53
N THR A 129 2.96 11.46 3.51
CA THR A 129 2.29 12.70 3.88
C THR A 129 1.76 12.56 5.30
N SER A 130 2.46 13.15 6.27
CA SER A 130 2.05 13.10 7.68
C SER A 130 1.32 14.38 8.12
N TYR A 131 0.37 14.23 9.05
CA TYR A 131 -0.40 15.35 9.60
C TYR A 131 -0.84 15.05 11.05
N SER A 132 -1.28 16.08 11.77
CA SER A 132 -1.74 15.94 13.16
C SER A 132 -2.94 14.99 13.27
N ARG A 133 -2.93 14.10 14.26
CA ARG A 133 -4.05 13.21 14.60
C ARG A 133 -5.37 13.95 14.84
N ALA A 134 -5.30 15.16 15.38
CA ALA A 134 -6.49 15.99 15.64
C ALA A 134 -7.19 16.47 14.35
N ARG A 135 -6.49 16.43 13.22
CA ARG A 135 -7.08 16.82 11.93
C ARG A 135 -7.96 15.69 11.40
N ARG A 136 -9.16 16.06 10.91
CA ARG A 136 -10.05 15.09 10.25
C ARG A 136 -9.36 14.44 9.06
N ILE A 137 -9.52 13.13 8.91
CA ILE A 137 -9.02 12.36 7.76
C ILE A 137 -9.69 12.92 6.49
N PRO A 138 -8.90 13.33 5.48
CA PRO A 138 -9.48 13.81 4.23
C PRO A 138 -10.07 12.65 3.43
N GLY A 139 -11.24 12.84 2.82
CA GLY A 139 -11.86 11.84 1.93
C GLY A 139 -11.16 11.73 0.57
N SER A 140 -10.37 12.72 0.19
CA SER A 140 -9.56 12.75 -1.02
C SER A 140 -8.36 13.67 -0.87
N ILE A 141 -7.32 13.37 -1.62
CA ILE A 141 -6.13 14.23 -1.76
C ILE A 141 -5.91 14.58 -3.22
N ARG A 142 -5.25 15.71 -3.46
CA ARG A 142 -4.74 16.14 -4.76
C ARG A 142 -3.30 16.60 -4.60
N HIS A 143 -2.58 16.70 -5.70
CA HIS A 143 -1.19 17.12 -5.68
C HIS A 143 -0.97 18.35 -6.55
N ALA A 144 -0.31 19.36 -5.97
CA ALA A 144 0.31 20.42 -6.73
C ALA A 144 1.73 19.95 -7.08
N ILE A 145 1.99 19.72 -8.36
CA ILE A 145 3.27 19.23 -8.86
C ILE A 145 3.90 20.32 -9.69
N THR A 146 5.11 20.74 -9.30
CA THR A 146 5.90 21.73 -10.03
C THR A 146 6.99 21.02 -10.81
N MET A 147 7.07 21.32 -12.10
CA MET A 147 8.05 20.80 -13.05
C MET A 147 8.87 21.95 -13.61
N ALA A 148 10.07 21.62 -14.13
CA ALA A 148 10.95 22.57 -14.79
C ALA A 148 11.67 21.93 -15.98
N TRP A 149 11.91 22.70 -17.03
CA TRP A 149 12.68 22.31 -18.21
C TRP A 149 13.30 23.54 -18.91
N PRO A 150 14.38 23.38 -19.70
CA PRO A 150 14.95 24.46 -20.48
C PRO A 150 13.92 25.05 -21.46
N ASN A 151 13.90 26.38 -21.60
CA ASN A 151 13.07 27.05 -22.59
C ASN A 151 13.59 26.69 -24.00
N PRO A 152 12.74 26.18 -24.91
CA PRO A 152 13.20 25.80 -26.27
C PRO A 152 13.60 26.97 -27.15
N VAL A 153 13.18 28.16 -26.83
CA VAL A 153 13.46 29.39 -27.61
C VAL A 153 14.59 30.22 -26.97
N ALA A 154 14.63 30.27 -25.66
CA ALA A 154 15.64 30.96 -24.87
C ALA A 154 16.34 29.96 -23.94
N THR A 155 17.38 29.29 -24.42
CA THR A 155 18.02 28.13 -23.78
C THR A 155 18.62 28.42 -22.41
N GLU A 156 18.90 29.68 -22.10
CA GLU A 156 19.36 30.10 -20.75
C GLU A 156 18.22 30.24 -19.73
N GLU A 157 16.98 30.23 -20.20
CA GLU A 157 15.81 30.36 -19.36
C GLU A 157 15.24 28.97 -18.98
N THR A 158 14.66 28.90 -17.78
CA THR A 158 13.96 27.71 -17.30
C THR A 158 12.47 27.97 -17.24
N VAL A 159 11.70 27.19 -18.01
CA VAL A 159 10.24 27.17 -17.89
C VAL A 159 9.86 26.43 -16.62
N ARG A 160 8.92 26.99 -15.85
CA ARG A 160 8.34 26.33 -14.68
C ARG A 160 6.83 26.25 -14.82
N GLN A 161 6.29 25.07 -14.57
CA GLN A 161 4.85 24.84 -14.58
C GLN A 161 4.44 24.14 -13.29
N THR A 162 3.31 24.56 -12.70
CA THR A 162 2.68 23.84 -11.61
C THR A 162 1.29 23.38 -12.04
N ILE A 163 1.05 22.08 -12.00
CA ILE A 163 -0.26 21.50 -12.21
C ILE A 163 -0.93 21.17 -10.86
N LEU A 164 -2.25 21.28 -10.82
CA LEU A 164 -3.07 20.80 -9.70
C LEU A 164 -4.07 19.79 -10.27
N GLY A 165 -3.68 18.52 -10.35
CA GLY A 165 -4.50 17.56 -11.08
C GLY A 165 -4.53 16.16 -10.47
N VAL A 166 -3.37 15.63 -10.21
CA VAL A 166 -3.22 14.24 -9.73
C VAL A 166 -3.88 14.09 -8.37
N GLY A 167 -4.91 13.27 -8.29
CA GLY A 167 -5.68 13.05 -7.07
C GLY A 167 -6.02 11.59 -6.86
N SER A 168 -6.35 11.27 -5.61
CA SER A 168 -6.86 9.97 -5.21
C SER A 168 -7.88 10.13 -4.10
N ARG A 169 -8.81 9.19 -4.03
CA ARG A 169 -9.58 8.99 -2.79
C ARG A 169 -8.64 8.51 -1.71
N VAL A 170 -8.91 8.88 -0.47
CA VAL A 170 -8.25 8.31 0.71
C VAL A 170 -9.09 7.12 1.15
N SER A 171 -8.44 5.98 1.34
CA SER A 171 -9.12 4.76 1.77
C SER A 171 -9.69 4.94 3.18
N ALA A 172 -10.98 4.67 3.34
CA ALA A 172 -11.66 4.64 4.63
C ALA A 172 -11.68 3.23 5.26
N ARG A 173 -10.95 2.29 4.69
CA ARG A 173 -10.87 0.92 5.21
C ARG A 173 -10.23 0.93 6.59
N GLU A 174 -10.73 0.07 7.46
CA GLU A 174 -10.16 -0.11 8.79
C GLU A 174 -8.72 -0.61 8.72
N VAL A 175 -7.84 -0.04 9.54
CA VAL A 175 -6.46 -0.49 9.72
C VAL A 175 -6.47 -1.62 10.75
N PRO A 176 -6.04 -2.85 10.41
CA PRO A 176 -6.05 -3.95 11.34
C PRO A 176 -5.07 -3.71 12.49
N GLU A 177 -5.54 -3.98 13.70
CA GLU A 177 -4.72 -4.05 14.89
C GLU A 177 -4.31 -5.50 15.14
N VAL A 178 -3.01 -5.73 15.24
CA VAL A 178 -2.43 -7.07 15.42
C VAL A 178 -1.58 -7.13 16.68
N VAL A 179 -1.22 -8.33 17.14
CA VAL A 179 -0.24 -8.51 18.21
C VAL A 179 1.14 -8.78 17.61
N PRO A 180 2.25 -8.46 18.31
CA PRO A 180 3.58 -8.79 17.82
C PRO A 180 3.73 -10.30 17.52
N PRO A 181 4.30 -10.68 16.35
CA PRO A 181 4.44 -12.09 15.97
C PRO A 181 5.57 -12.82 16.68
N LEU A 182 6.43 -12.08 17.37
CA LEU A 182 7.57 -12.59 18.12
C LEU A 182 7.45 -12.22 19.59
N ARG A 183 8.05 -13.04 20.47
CA ARG A 183 8.01 -12.85 21.91
C ARG A 183 9.39 -12.51 22.47
N GLY A 184 9.42 -11.87 23.63
CA GLY A 184 10.65 -11.46 24.32
C GLY A 184 11.07 -10.04 23.95
N SER A 185 12.27 -9.67 24.34
CA SER A 185 12.85 -8.32 24.22
C SER A 185 13.94 -8.26 23.16
N ASN A 186 14.47 -7.08 22.92
CA ASN A 186 15.60 -6.75 22.04
C ASN A 186 15.31 -7.02 20.54
N TRP A 187 14.03 -7.03 20.16
CA TRP A 187 13.66 -7.07 18.76
C TRP A 187 13.80 -5.67 18.14
N VAL A 188 14.47 -5.61 17.00
CA VAL A 188 14.62 -4.41 16.18
C VAL A 188 13.71 -4.54 14.97
N THR A 189 12.96 -3.49 14.66
CA THR A 189 12.13 -3.37 13.46
C THR A 189 12.92 -2.64 12.38
N ALA A 190 13.51 -3.39 11.46
CA ALA A 190 14.21 -2.85 10.30
C ALA A 190 13.25 -2.63 9.13
N SER A 191 13.63 -1.77 8.19
CA SER A 191 12.89 -1.52 6.94
C SER A 191 11.41 -1.17 7.11
N SER A 192 11.04 -0.59 8.26
CA SER A 192 9.65 -0.25 8.59
C SER A 192 9.20 1.09 7.98
N CYS A 193 7.93 1.40 8.08
CA CYS A 193 7.31 2.66 7.67
C CYS A 193 7.98 3.88 8.36
N CYS A 194 8.03 5.04 7.75
CA CYS A 194 7.44 5.42 6.45
C CYS A 194 8.48 6.12 5.56
N THR A 195 9.76 6.04 5.89
CA THR A 195 10.87 6.48 5.04
C THR A 195 11.02 5.54 3.85
N LEU A 196 11.67 6.01 2.79
CA LEU A 196 12.04 5.12 1.70
C LEU A 196 13.13 4.16 2.18
N ASN A 197 12.88 2.89 2.01
CA ASN A 197 13.73 1.77 2.36
C ASN A 197 13.58 0.68 1.28
N PRO A 198 14.35 -0.41 1.30
CA PRO A 198 14.27 -1.47 0.30
C PRO A 198 12.84 -2.01 0.10
N HIS A 199 12.06 -2.22 1.15
CA HIS A 199 10.68 -2.70 1.04
C HIS A 199 9.79 -1.72 0.26
N ARG A 200 9.83 -0.43 0.59
CA ARG A 200 9.03 0.56 -0.14
C ARG A 200 9.49 0.75 -1.58
N ALA A 201 10.78 0.55 -1.85
CA ALA A 201 11.34 0.65 -3.20
C ALA A 201 11.03 -0.58 -4.07
N ALA A 202 10.56 -1.68 -3.49
CA ALA A 202 10.22 -2.92 -4.20
C ALA A 202 8.92 -2.75 -4.99
N THR A 203 9.01 -2.07 -6.14
CA THR A 203 7.91 -1.96 -7.11
C THR A 203 8.05 -3.08 -8.15
N LEU A 204 6.96 -3.79 -8.41
CA LEU A 204 6.92 -4.92 -9.35
C LEU A 204 5.83 -4.69 -10.40
N ALA A 205 6.16 -4.91 -11.67
CA ALA A 205 5.15 -5.02 -12.72
C ALA A 205 4.63 -6.47 -12.75
N VAL A 206 3.42 -6.69 -12.27
CA VAL A 206 2.78 -8.00 -12.19
C VAL A 206 1.44 -7.94 -12.92
N ASP A 207 1.24 -8.81 -13.89
CA ASP A 207 0.03 -8.86 -14.72
C ASP A 207 -0.33 -7.48 -15.33
N GLY A 208 0.70 -6.75 -15.81
CA GLY A 208 0.55 -5.43 -16.42
C GLY A 208 0.26 -4.28 -15.44
N THR A 209 0.26 -4.52 -14.14
CA THR A 209 -0.02 -3.52 -13.11
C THR A 209 1.19 -3.35 -12.19
N ILE A 210 1.54 -2.10 -11.86
CA ILE A 210 2.58 -1.85 -10.87
C ILE A 210 2.02 -2.13 -9.47
N ARG A 211 2.72 -2.99 -8.74
CA ARG A 211 2.45 -3.34 -7.35
C ARG A 211 3.58 -2.84 -6.45
N VAL A 212 3.23 -2.56 -5.20
CA VAL A 212 4.19 -2.23 -4.12
C VAL A 212 3.95 -3.21 -2.97
N PRO A 213 4.38 -4.48 -3.13
CA PRO A 213 4.00 -5.56 -2.22
C PRO A 213 4.39 -5.29 -0.77
N GLU A 214 5.58 -4.76 -0.57
CA GLU A 214 6.22 -4.62 0.74
C GLU A 214 6.13 -3.19 1.31
N ARG A 215 5.21 -2.35 0.79
CA ARG A 215 5.08 -0.90 1.14
C ARG A 215 5.23 -0.60 2.63
N LEU A 216 4.72 -1.44 3.50
CA LEU A 216 4.66 -1.24 4.95
C LEU A 216 5.12 -2.49 5.72
N ALA A 217 5.93 -3.32 5.07
CA ALA A 217 6.52 -4.48 5.68
C ALA A 217 7.52 -4.12 6.79
N ILE A 218 7.75 -5.03 7.69
CA ILE A 218 8.70 -4.92 8.79
C ILE A 218 9.56 -6.19 8.81
N ASP A 219 10.89 -6.01 8.87
CA ASP A 219 11.83 -7.07 9.18
C ASP A 219 12.15 -7.04 10.68
N PHE A 220 11.93 -8.17 11.34
CA PHE A 220 12.29 -8.33 12.74
C PHE A 220 13.61 -9.09 12.84
N ILE A 221 14.62 -8.41 13.32
CA ILE A 221 15.90 -8.97 13.75
C ILE A 221 16.02 -8.85 15.27
N ARG A 222 16.92 -9.57 15.90
CA ARG A 222 17.11 -9.49 17.34
C ARG A 222 18.56 -9.29 17.69
N LEU A 223 18.81 -8.32 18.58
CA LEU A 223 20.13 -8.11 19.16
C LEU A 223 20.31 -8.99 20.41
N ASN A 224 21.52 -9.46 20.62
CA ASN A 224 21.91 -10.11 21.85
C ASN A 224 22.11 -9.06 22.99
N PRO A 225 22.43 -9.47 24.22
CA PRO A 225 22.68 -8.51 25.32
C PRO A 225 23.83 -7.53 25.08
N ASP A 226 24.75 -7.83 24.18
CA ASP A 226 25.89 -6.98 23.81
C ASP A 226 25.59 -6.11 22.57
N ASP A 227 24.32 -5.95 22.20
CA ASP A 227 23.83 -5.21 21.03
C ASP A 227 24.38 -5.70 19.68
N ARG A 228 24.73 -6.99 19.59
CA ARG A 228 25.22 -7.61 18.38
C ARG A 228 24.14 -8.44 17.69
N LEU A 229 24.16 -8.43 16.36
CA LEU A 229 23.24 -9.21 15.54
C LEU A 229 23.62 -10.72 15.57
N PHE A 230 24.91 -11.02 15.63
CA PHE A 230 25.44 -12.41 15.65
C PHE A 230 26.72 -12.47 16.50
N VAL A 231 27.09 -13.68 16.90
CA VAL A 231 28.35 -13.99 17.60
C VAL A 231 28.98 -15.21 16.92
N GLY A 232 30.15 -15.05 16.33
CA GLY A 232 30.82 -16.06 15.54
C GLY A 232 30.97 -15.67 14.06
N LEU A 233 30.83 -16.63 13.16
CA LEU A 233 30.95 -16.38 11.72
C LEU A 233 29.68 -15.79 11.17
N LEU A 234 29.79 -14.69 10.41
CA LEU A 234 28.68 -14.06 9.69
C LEU A 234 27.89 -15.05 8.83
N THR A 235 28.58 -16.00 8.20
CA THR A 235 27.99 -16.96 7.27
C THR A 235 27.39 -18.19 7.94
N ASP A 236 27.49 -18.31 9.25
CA ASP A 236 26.91 -19.43 10.00
C ASP A 236 25.59 -19.03 10.65
N LEU A 237 24.52 -19.73 10.30
CA LEU A 237 23.18 -19.53 10.89
C LEU A 237 23.18 -19.75 12.41
N GLY A 238 24.04 -20.63 12.94
CA GLY A 238 24.21 -20.86 14.36
C GLY A 238 24.77 -19.67 15.13
N SER A 239 25.42 -18.71 14.44
CA SER A 239 25.90 -17.47 15.03
C SER A 239 24.77 -16.50 15.42
N TYR A 240 23.57 -16.68 14.90
CA TYR A 240 22.40 -15.82 15.16
C TYR A 240 21.52 -16.45 16.23
N ALA A 241 21.64 -16.00 17.47
CA ALA A 241 20.95 -16.61 18.63
C ALA A 241 19.42 -16.68 18.51
N TYR A 242 18.82 -15.92 17.62
CA TYR A 242 17.38 -15.89 17.38
C TYR A 242 16.95 -16.74 16.16
N PHE A 243 17.87 -17.32 15.40
CA PHE A 243 17.54 -18.30 14.36
C PHE A 243 16.77 -19.47 14.99
N GLY A 244 15.65 -19.86 14.41
CA GLY A 244 14.77 -20.89 14.95
C GLY A 244 13.81 -20.41 16.05
N THR A 245 13.72 -19.11 16.32
CA THR A 245 12.70 -18.57 17.24
C THR A 245 11.29 -18.84 16.73
N ARG A 246 10.35 -19.17 17.63
CA ARG A 246 8.95 -19.43 17.27
C ARG A 246 8.27 -18.16 16.73
N ILE A 247 7.67 -18.29 15.55
CA ILE A 247 6.80 -17.28 14.95
C ILE A 247 5.36 -17.59 15.35
N HIS A 248 4.68 -16.59 15.87
CA HIS A 248 3.29 -16.69 16.29
C HIS A 248 2.38 -15.91 15.33
N SER A 249 1.16 -16.43 15.11
CA SER A 249 0.16 -15.65 14.39
C SER A 249 -0.13 -14.34 15.13
N ALA A 250 -0.01 -13.24 14.42
CA ALA A 250 -0.29 -11.90 14.94
C ALA A 250 -1.80 -11.61 15.07
N THR A 251 -2.65 -12.48 14.54
CA THR A 251 -4.10 -12.29 14.46
C THR A 251 -4.83 -13.63 14.40
N ALA A 252 -6.15 -13.60 14.64
CA ALA A 252 -7.02 -14.71 14.28
C ALA A 252 -7.26 -14.72 12.77
N GLY A 253 -7.47 -15.90 12.18
CA GLY A 253 -7.76 -16.02 10.77
C GLY A 253 -7.72 -17.47 10.26
N THR A 254 -7.69 -17.59 8.93
CA THR A 254 -7.58 -18.88 8.25
C THR A 254 -6.27 -18.90 7.44
N VAL A 255 -5.49 -19.95 7.58
CA VAL A 255 -4.32 -20.20 6.74
C VAL A 255 -4.76 -20.45 5.30
N VAL A 256 -4.29 -19.62 4.37
CA VAL A 256 -4.68 -19.69 2.93
C VAL A 256 -3.52 -20.03 2.02
N ARG A 257 -2.28 -19.89 2.51
CA ARG A 257 -1.08 -20.30 1.78
C ARG A 257 -0.04 -20.79 2.75
N VAL A 258 0.66 -21.84 2.37
CA VAL A 258 1.84 -22.38 3.05
C VAL A 258 2.85 -22.76 1.98
N ARG A 259 4.07 -22.35 2.17
CA ARG A 259 5.23 -22.82 1.42
C ARG A 259 6.30 -23.25 2.42
N ASP A 260 6.84 -24.43 2.21
CA ASP A 260 7.94 -24.98 3.02
C ASP A 260 8.85 -25.79 2.11
N GLY A 261 10.07 -26.08 2.57
CA GLY A 261 11.04 -26.93 1.85
C GLY A 261 12.06 -26.17 0.99
N LEU A 262 11.95 -24.81 0.88
CA LEU A 262 13.05 -24.03 0.30
C LEU A 262 14.24 -24.01 1.27
N PRO A 263 15.51 -24.16 0.78
CA PRO A 263 16.69 -24.18 1.63
C PRO A 263 16.93 -22.83 2.32
N GLU A 264 17.63 -22.89 3.45
CA GLU A 264 18.22 -21.70 4.07
C GLU A 264 19.29 -21.10 3.15
N GLN A 265 19.39 -19.79 3.13
CA GLN A 265 20.49 -19.08 2.47
C GLN A 265 21.71 -18.98 3.41
N VAL A 266 22.88 -18.82 2.84
CA VAL A 266 24.08 -18.49 3.61
C VAL A 266 24.01 -17.01 3.99
N PRO A 267 24.06 -16.64 5.29
CA PRO A 267 24.02 -15.25 5.68
C PRO A 267 25.21 -14.44 5.16
N GLY A 268 25.06 -13.12 5.05
CA GLY A 268 26.09 -12.17 4.65
C GLY A 268 25.89 -11.55 3.26
N ALA A 269 25.14 -12.19 2.39
CA ALA A 269 24.80 -11.65 1.07
C ALA A 269 23.39 -12.08 0.65
N LEU A 270 22.78 -11.29 -0.23
CA LEU A 270 21.55 -11.73 -0.90
C LEU A 270 21.88 -12.85 -1.88
N PRO A 271 21.03 -13.90 -1.97
CA PRO A 271 21.28 -15.03 -2.86
C PRO A 271 21.26 -14.60 -4.32
N ALA A 272 22.32 -14.92 -5.06
CA ALA A 272 22.40 -14.67 -6.48
C ALA A 272 21.38 -15.55 -7.24
N GLY A 273 20.66 -14.96 -8.21
CA GLY A 273 19.78 -15.71 -9.11
C GLY A 273 18.50 -16.26 -8.45
N SER A 274 18.13 -15.79 -7.27
CA SER A 274 16.84 -16.16 -6.69
C SER A 274 15.68 -15.63 -7.55
N SER A 275 14.72 -16.49 -7.85
CA SER A 275 13.53 -16.06 -8.59
C SER A 275 12.64 -15.20 -7.71
N ILE A 276 11.99 -14.21 -8.31
CA ILE A 276 11.03 -13.35 -7.60
C ILE A 276 9.89 -14.17 -6.96
N GLN A 277 9.50 -15.30 -7.55
CA GLN A 277 8.49 -16.21 -7.03
C GLN A 277 8.91 -16.88 -5.72
N ASN A 278 10.20 -16.97 -5.46
CA ASN A 278 10.81 -17.55 -4.26
C ASN A 278 11.25 -16.48 -3.26
N ALA A 279 11.07 -15.19 -3.57
CA ALA A 279 11.60 -14.10 -2.74
C ALA A 279 11.13 -14.20 -1.28
N ALA A 280 9.86 -14.47 -1.03
CA ALA A 280 9.33 -14.63 0.33
C ALA A 280 9.82 -15.89 1.08
N GLY A 281 10.61 -16.77 0.44
CA GLY A 281 11.10 -18.00 1.04
C GLY A 281 9.98 -18.94 1.51
N ASN A 282 10.25 -19.70 2.56
CA ASN A 282 9.25 -20.47 3.27
C ASN A 282 8.33 -19.50 4.01
N HIS A 283 7.02 -19.65 3.87
CA HIS A 283 6.08 -18.67 4.40
C HIS A 283 4.71 -19.24 4.71
N VAL A 284 4.01 -18.54 5.58
CA VAL A 284 2.58 -18.76 5.88
C VAL A 284 1.82 -17.47 5.60
N VAL A 285 0.64 -17.58 4.98
CA VAL A 285 -0.30 -16.48 4.80
C VAL A 285 -1.59 -16.80 5.52
N VAL A 286 -1.99 -15.90 6.42
CA VAL A 286 -3.23 -15.98 7.19
C VAL A 286 -4.22 -14.94 6.67
N ARG A 287 -5.39 -15.38 6.20
CA ARG A 287 -6.49 -14.48 5.82
C ARG A 287 -7.19 -13.95 7.06
N ILE A 288 -7.14 -12.65 7.28
CA ILE A 288 -7.79 -11.93 8.38
C ILE A 288 -9.25 -11.63 8.05
N SER A 289 -9.47 -11.08 6.85
CA SER A 289 -10.79 -10.75 6.29
C SER A 289 -10.79 -10.96 4.77
N ARG A 290 -11.83 -10.52 4.08
CA ARG A 290 -11.99 -10.73 2.64
C ARG A 290 -10.78 -10.24 1.81
N ASP A 291 -10.19 -9.11 2.18
CA ASP A 291 -9.11 -8.41 1.45
C ASP A 291 -7.96 -7.99 2.39
N ARG A 292 -7.69 -8.80 3.43
CA ARG A 292 -6.63 -8.61 4.41
C ARG A 292 -5.94 -9.92 4.71
N TYR A 293 -4.64 -9.95 4.49
CA TYR A 293 -3.81 -11.14 4.64
C TYR A 293 -2.54 -10.78 5.41
N ALA A 294 -2.18 -11.57 6.40
CA ALA A 294 -0.92 -11.46 7.12
C ALA A 294 0.09 -12.46 6.53
N LEU A 295 1.23 -11.95 6.07
CA LEU A 295 2.36 -12.75 5.59
C LEU A 295 3.41 -12.87 6.69
N TYR A 296 3.92 -14.08 6.87
CA TYR A 296 5.06 -14.43 7.72
C TYR A 296 6.06 -15.16 6.84
N ALA A 297 7.16 -14.48 6.47
CA ALA A 297 8.09 -14.95 5.46
C ALA A 297 9.49 -15.25 6.02
N HIS A 298 10.36 -15.85 5.18
CA HIS A 298 11.69 -16.30 5.46
C HIS A 298 11.78 -17.35 6.58
N MET A 299 10.72 -18.17 6.72
CA MET A 299 10.64 -19.18 7.76
C MET A 299 11.71 -20.27 7.56
N LYS A 300 12.10 -20.90 8.67
CA LYS A 300 13.06 -22.02 8.68
C LYS A 300 12.50 -23.22 7.93
N THR A 301 13.34 -23.83 7.13
CA THR A 301 13.03 -25.03 6.33
C THR A 301 12.50 -26.16 7.21
N GLY A 302 11.39 -26.78 6.79
CA GLY A 302 10.76 -27.90 7.48
C GLY A 302 10.11 -27.54 8.82
N SER A 303 9.90 -26.25 9.09
CA SER A 303 9.44 -25.81 10.41
C SER A 303 7.97 -25.43 10.48
N THR A 304 7.23 -25.39 9.39
CA THR A 304 5.80 -25.03 9.37
C THR A 304 4.98 -25.96 10.25
N ARG A 305 4.08 -25.39 11.05
CA ARG A 305 3.24 -26.09 12.02
C ARG A 305 1.75 -26.08 11.65
N VAL A 306 1.41 -25.47 10.55
CA VAL A 306 0.04 -25.28 10.08
C VAL A 306 -0.09 -25.66 8.60
N LYS A 307 -1.30 -25.98 8.18
CA LYS A 307 -1.66 -26.29 6.80
C LYS A 307 -2.76 -25.38 6.28
N ILE A 308 -2.93 -25.33 4.98
CA ILE A 308 -4.02 -24.56 4.33
C ILE A 308 -5.36 -25.06 4.88
N GLY A 309 -6.23 -24.12 5.24
CA GLY A 309 -7.54 -24.37 5.85
C GLY A 309 -7.55 -24.27 7.37
N ASP A 310 -6.42 -24.38 8.04
CA ASP A 310 -6.36 -24.28 9.51
C ASP A 310 -6.87 -22.92 9.99
N LYS A 311 -7.66 -22.97 11.07
CA LYS A 311 -8.10 -21.80 11.83
C LYS A 311 -7.06 -21.51 12.91
N VAL A 312 -6.49 -20.32 12.89
CA VAL A 312 -5.51 -19.87 13.88
C VAL A 312 -6.07 -18.73 14.71
N ARG A 313 -5.56 -18.59 15.94
CA ARG A 313 -5.79 -17.44 16.83
C ARG A 313 -4.47 -16.67 16.98
N ALA A 314 -4.56 -15.44 17.43
CA ALA A 314 -3.37 -14.70 17.84
C ALA A 314 -2.58 -15.52 18.87
N GLY A 315 -1.27 -15.66 18.66
CA GLY A 315 -0.38 -16.48 19.48
C GLY A 315 -0.24 -17.95 19.07
N THR A 316 -1.00 -18.45 18.09
CA THR A 316 -0.78 -19.80 17.53
C THR A 316 0.60 -19.87 16.87
N VAL A 317 1.40 -20.90 17.20
CA VAL A 317 2.74 -21.08 16.55
C VAL A 317 2.54 -21.50 15.11
N LEU A 318 3.12 -20.74 14.18
CA LEU A 318 3.06 -20.99 12.73
C LEU A 318 4.27 -21.77 12.22
N GLY A 319 5.43 -21.58 12.84
CA GLY A 319 6.70 -22.19 12.49
C GLY A 319 7.86 -21.48 13.19
N LEU A 320 9.05 -21.54 12.60
CA LEU A 320 10.27 -20.96 13.16
C LEU A 320 10.88 -19.93 12.24
N LEU A 321 11.54 -18.91 12.80
CA LEU A 321 12.30 -17.89 12.10
C LEU A 321 13.52 -18.52 11.40
N GLY A 322 13.71 -18.22 10.14
CA GLY A 322 14.75 -18.78 9.29
C GLY A 322 15.47 -17.73 8.47
N ASN A 323 16.05 -18.18 7.34
CA ASN A 323 16.80 -17.39 6.37
C ASN A 323 16.54 -17.88 4.93
N SER A 324 15.35 -18.37 4.63
CA SER A 324 15.01 -18.89 3.30
C SER A 324 14.55 -17.80 2.35
N GLY A 325 14.69 -18.01 1.03
CA GLY A 325 14.28 -17.06 0.01
C GLY A 325 15.26 -15.92 -0.21
N ASN A 326 14.80 -14.69 -0.42
CA ASN A 326 15.64 -13.52 -0.66
C ASN A 326 16.05 -12.85 0.66
N ALA A 327 16.81 -13.57 1.48
CA ALA A 327 17.24 -13.13 2.81
C ALA A 327 18.77 -13.14 2.92
N SER A 328 19.37 -12.06 3.43
CA SER A 328 20.80 -11.92 3.65
C SER A 328 21.24 -12.23 5.09
N ALA A 329 20.29 -12.33 6.01
CA ALA A 329 20.49 -12.72 7.41
C ALA A 329 19.16 -13.24 7.96
N PRO A 330 19.18 -14.11 8.99
CA PRO A 330 17.94 -14.55 9.64
C PRO A 330 17.08 -13.39 10.09
N HIS A 331 15.80 -13.41 9.71
CA HIS A 331 14.81 -12.43 10.14
C HIS A 331 13.39 -12.95 9.91
N LEU A 332 12.42 -12.32 10.54
CA LEU A 332 11.02 -12.48 10.19
C LEU A 332 10.59 -11.26 9.37
N HIS A 333 10.29 -11.47 8.10
CA HIS A 333 9.55 -10.49 7.31
C HIS A 333 8.06 -10.62 7.59
N PHE A 334 7.43 -9.55 8.04
CA PHE A 334 6.01 -9.49 8.37
C PHE A 334 5.33 -8.32 7.69
N GLN A 335 4.17 -8.57 7.09
CA GLN A 335 3.35 -7.52 6.48
C GLN A 335 1.87 -7.88 6.48
N ILE A 336 1.02 -6.87 6.33
CA ILE A 336 -0.38 -7.02 5.93
C ILE A 336 -0.49 -6.61 4.45
N MET A 337 -1.27 -7.38 3.69
CA MET A 337 -1.40 -7.21 2.25
C MET A 337 -2.85 -7.40 1.78
N ASP A 338 -3.18 -6.92 0.57
CA ASP A 338 -4.54 -6.94 0.00
C ASP A 338 -4.87 -8.22 -0.79
N SER A 339 -3.88 -9.09 -1.00
CA SER A 339 -4.00 -10.34 -1.76
C SER A 339 -3.24 -11.46 -1.05
N PRO A 340 -3.62 -12.75 -1.23
CA PRO A 340 -2.87 -13.87 -0.64
C PRO A 340 -1.53 -14.14 -1.34
N SER A 341 -1.21 -13.46 -2.42
CA SER A 341 0.06 -13.61 -3.16
C SER A 341 1.08 -12.56 -2.70
N PRO A 342 2.26 -12.95 -2.19
CA PRO A 342 3.28 -12.00 -1.77
C PRO A 342 3.72 -11.02 -2.85
N ILE A 343 3.68 -11.42 -4.14
CA ILE A 343 4.15 -10.58 -5.26
C ILE A 343 3.01 -9.85 -6.01
N GLN A 344 1.76 -10.35 -5.94
CA GLN A 344 0.60 -9.75 -6.61
C GLN A 344 -0.20 -8.81 -5.70
N SER A 345 0.30 -8.55 -4.51
CA SER A 345 -0.34 -7.72 -3.50
C SER A 345 0.20 -6.30 -3.47
N ASN A 346 -0.51 -5.41 -2.79
CA ASN A 346 0.03 -4.19 -2.23
C ASN A 346 0.11 -4.33 -0.70
N GLY A 347 1.19 -3.81 -0.12
CA GLY A 347 1.33 -3.73 1.32
C GLY A 347 0.35 -2.71 1.91
N LEU A 348 -0.30 -3.08 2.99
CA LEU A 348 -1.32 -2.32 3.68
C LEU A 348 -0.87 -1.91 5.09
N PRO A 349 -1.35 -0.79 5.62
CA PRO A 349 -1.03 -0.38 6.97
C PRO A 349 -1.68 -1.29 8.02
N PHE A 350 -0.98 -1.40 9.15
CA PHE A 350 -1.44 -2.08 10.36
C PHE A 350 -0.85 -1.40 11.60
N THR A 351 -1.41 -1.69 12.76
CA THR A 351 -0.88 -1.23 14.05
C THR A 351 -0.72 -2.40 15.00
N PHE A 352 0.21 -2.29 15.94
CA PHE A 352 0.33 -3.25 17.02
C PHE A 352 -0.51 -2.82 18.22
N ARG A 353 -1.25 -3.77 18.81
CA ARG A 353 -2.08 -3.53 19.99
C ARG A 353 -1.26 -3.01 21.17
N SER A 354 -0.11 -3.62 21.43
CA SER A 354 0.80 -3.20 22.49
C SER A 354 2.20 -3.71 22.24
N PHE A 355 3.17 -2.86 22.54
CA PHE A 355 4.58 -3.20 22.64
C PHE A 355 5.28 -2.13 23.49
N THR A 356 6.45 -2.46 24.05
CA THR A 356 7.29 -1.49 24.75
C THR A 356 8.42 -1.10 23.83
N GLY A 357 8.47 0.17 23.40
CA GLY A 357 9.57 0.74 22.65
C GLY A 357 10.70 1.17 23.59
N GLN A 358 11.95 0.79 23.28
CA GLN A 358 13.14 1.13 24.09
C GLN A 358 13.97 2.25 23.45
N GLY A 359 13.74 2.60 22.20
CA GLY A 359 14.49 3.64 21.49
C GLY A 359 14.71 3.29 20.02
N PHE A 360 15.61 4.02 19.40
CA PHE A 360 16.04 3.80 18.02
C PHE A 360 17.44 3.21 18.01
N VAL A 361 17.69 2.26 17.14
CA VAL A 361 19.04 1.79 16.79
C VAL A 361 19.58 2.70 15.70
N THR A 362 20.71 3.33 15.94
CA THR A 362 21.38 4.26 15.01
C THR A 362 22.55 3.57 14.31
#